data_3357ce4125e203541cb51321a51913d0
#
_entry.id   3357ce4125e203541cb51321a51913d0
#
_cell.length_a   1.000
_cell.length_b   1.000
_cell.length_c   1.000
_cell.angle_alpha   90.00
_cell.angle_beta   90.00
_cell.angle_gamma   90.00
#
_symmetry.space_group_name_H-M   'P 1'
#
loop_
_entity.id
_entity.type
_entity.pdbx_description
1 polymer ?
#
loop_
_entity_poly.entity_id
_entity_poly.type
_entity_poly.pdbx_seq_one_letter_code
_entity_poly.pdbx_strand_id
1 'polypeptide(L)'
;MTDSAPHTLQFASADHSEELARAELYGLLAGLWLAPPDAALLQQFKVAVTEAPQRGGHLESPWGDLVGAMRGTTVAASAAEHQALFFAVGRPEVLAYGSFYLTGFLNEKPLAVLRDDLAALGLTRDAQSLETEDHIAFGFEVMRWLIAGDDAAVCNLAQQQRFFRTHLQPWVEKLCDAVAAHPRASTWRAVAAMTRAFMQVEAQGFDLLET
;
A
#
# COMPACT_ATOMS: atom_id res chain seq x y z
N MET A 1 -27.02 -33.13 -26.69
CA MET A 1 -27.79 -31.94 -26.22
C MET A 1 -27.04 -31.42 -25.02
N THR A 2 -26.22 -30.44 -25.24
CA THR A 2 -25.46 -29.74 -24.19
C THR A 2 -26.36 -28.63 -23.63
N ASP A 3 -26.82 -28.88 -22.42
CA ASP A 3 -27.58 -27.88 -21.63
C ASP A 3 -26.61 -26.81 -21.19
N SER A 4 -26.60 -25.67 -21.90
CA SER A 4 -25.81 -24.51 -21.55
C SER A 4 -26.62 -23.68 -20.55
N ALA A 5 -26.23 -23.73 -19.28
CA ALA A 5 -26.84 -22.88 -18.26
C ALA A 5 -26.77 -21.39 -18.68
N PRO A 6 -27.82 -20.60 -18.46
CA PRO A 6 -27.83 -19.20 -18.82
C PRO A 6 -26.78 -18.43 -18.00
N HIS A 7 -25.89 -17.72 -18.69
CA HIS A 7 -24.96 -16.77 -18.05
C HIS A 7 -25.75 -15.62 -17.46
N THR A 8 -25.75 -15.51 -16.14
CA THR A 8 -26.32 -14.35 -15.44
C THR A 8 -25.37 -13.16 -15.62
N LEU A 9 -25.84 -12.12 -16.30
CA LEU A 9 -25.11 -10.83 -16.35
C LEU A 9 -25.23 -10.19 -14.97
N GLN A 10 -24.14 -10.13 -14.23
CA GLN A 10 -24.03 -9.35 -13.01
C GLN A 10 -23.52 -7.96 -13.38
N PHE A 11 -24.30 -6.93 -13.06
CA PHE A 11 -23.81 -5.56 -13.11
C PHE A 11 -22.96 -5.34 -11.84
N ALA A 12 -21.70 -4.91 -12.02
CA ALA A 12 -20.89 -4.51 -10.88
C ALA A 12 -21.61 -3.39 -10.13
N SER A 13 -21.81 -3.55 -8.83
CA SER A 13 -22.33 -2.48 -7.99
C SER A 13 -21.28 -1.36 -7.87
N ALA A 14 -21.71 -0.14 -7.57
CA ALA A 14 -20.78 0.96 -7.28
C ALA A 14 -19.80 0.58 -6.16
N ASP A 15 -20.29 -0.12 -5.13
CA ASP A 15 -19.50 -0.61 -4.01
C ASP A 15 -18.37 -1.55 -4.45
N HIS A 16 -18.64 -2.48 -5.39
CA HIS A 16 -17.63 -3.39 -5.90
C HIS A 16 -16.53 -2.66 -6.70
N SER A 17 -16.90 -1.63 -7.48
CA SER A 17 -15.90 -0.83 -8.21
C SER A 17 -15.02 0.01 -7.28
N GLU A 18 -15.56 0.48 -6.16
CA GLU A 18 -14.84 1.23 -5.15
C GLU A 18 -13.86 0.34 -4.38
N GLU A 19 -14.29 -0.86 -3.98
CA GLU A 19 -13.40 -1.85 -3.35
C GLU A 19 -12.24 -2.26 -4.25
N LEU A 20 -12.50 -2.51 -5.54
CA LEU A 20 -11.45 -2.81 -6.51
C LEU A 20 -10.47 -1.64 -6.65
N ALA A 21 -10.95 -0.40 -6.72
CA ALA A 21 -10.08 0.78 -6.78
C ALA A 21 -9.22 0.93 -5.51
N ARG A 22 -9.76 0.62 -4.33
CA ARG A 22 -9.01 0.57 -3.08
C ARG A 22 -7.91 -0.49 -3.12
N ALA A 23 -8.25 -1.71 -3.57
CA ALA A 23 -7.29 -2.81 -3.70
C ALA A 23 -6.17 -2.47 -4.69
N GLU A 24 -6.49 -1.87 -5.83
CA GLU A 24 -5.51 -1.42 -6.83
C GLU A 24 -4.56 -0.36 -6.26
N LEU A 25 -5.07 0.58 -5.47
CA LEU A 25 -4.25 1.61 -4.84
C LEU A 25 -3.31 1.02 -3.78
N TYR A 26 -3.77 0.06 -2.97
CA TYR A 26 -2.90 -0.71 -2.08
C TYR A 26 -1.79 -1.43 -2.86
N GLY A 27 -2.12 -2.09 -3.96
CA GLY A 27 -1.14 -2.79 -4.81
C GLY A 27 -0.12 -1.84 -5.45
N LEU A 28 -0.56 -0.69 -5.95
CA LEU A 28 0.34 0.34 -6.49
C LEU A 28 1.32 0.84 -5.43
N LEU A 29 0.81 1.20 -4.25
CA LEU A 29 1.64 1.69 -3.15
C LEU A 29 2.58 0.60 -2.63
N ALA A 30 2.12 -0.65 -2.49
CA ALA A 30 2.97 -1.80 -2.13
C ALA A 30 4.16 -1.93 -3.09
N GLY A 31 3.90 -1.90 -4.38
CA GLY A 31 4.95 -1.96 -5.40
C GLY A 31 5.97 -0.83 -5.29
N LEU A 32 5.49 0.42 -5.11
CA LEU A 32 6.35 1.59 -4.98
C LEU A 32 7.20 1.60 -3.69
N TRP A 33 6.67 1.06 -2.59
CA TRP A 33 7.44 0.92 -1.36
C TRP A 33 8.45 -0.22 -1.42
N LEU A 34 8.17 -1.28 -2.18
CA LEU A 34 9.04 -2.44 -2.29
C LEU A 34 10.24 -2.19 -3.23
N ALA A 35 10.01 -1.50 -4.35
CA ALA A 35 11.02 -1.30 -5.38
C ALA A 35 10.81 0.02 -6.14
N PRO A 36 11.88 0.57 -6.75
CA PRO A 36 11.73 1.72 -7.64
C PRO A 36 10.89 1.36 -8.87
N PRO A 37 10.10 2.33 -9.41
CA PRO A 37 9.27 2.09 -10.58
C PRO A 37 10.13 1.72 -11.79
N ASP A 38 9.72 0.68 -12.51
CA ASP A 38 10.32 0.26 -13.76
C ASP A 38 9.86 1.13 -14.96
N ALA A 39 10.40 0.83 -16.13
CA ALA A 39 10.07 1.57 -17.36
C ALA A 39 8.59 1.41 -17.75
N ALA A 40 7.98 0.24 -17.49
CA ALA A 40 6.60 -0.03 -17.82
C ALA A 40 5.65 0.79 -16.96
N LEU A 41 5.88 0.82 -15.65
CA LEU A 41 5.09 1.62 -14.70
C LEU A 41 5.22 3.12 -15.01
N LEU A 42 6.44 3.63 -15.23
CA LEU A 42 6.63 5.03 -15.60
C LEU A 42 5.93 5.39 -16.93
N GLN A 43 5.92 4.47 -17.89
CA GLN A 43 5.22 4.67 -19.15
C GLN A 43 3.69 4.71 -18.95
N GLN A 44 3.14 3.88 -18.06
CA GLN A 44 1.72 3.93 -17.71
C GLN A 44 1.33 5.32 -17.17
N PHE A 45 2.11 5.90 -16.25
CA PHE A 45 1.87 7.26 -15.75
C PHE A 45 1.97 8.35 -16.83
N LYS A 46 2.77 8.14 -17.87
CA LYS A 46 2.93 9.11 -18.99
C LYS A 46 1.75 9.11 -19.95
N VAL A 47 1.15 7.95 -20.21
CA VAL A 47 0.11 7.80 -21.24
C VAL A 47 -1.31 7.74 -20.68
N ALA A 48 -1.48 7.32 -19.44
CA ALA A 48 -2.79 7.26 -18.81
C ALA A 48 -3.35 8.66 -18.57
N VAL A 49 -4.64 8.84 -18.83
CA VAL A 49 -5.40 9.98 -18.31
C VAL A 49 -5.62 9.68 -16.83
N THR A 50 -4.71 10.16 -16.01
CA THR A 50 -4.72 9.93 -14.56
C THR A 50 -5.57 11.02 -13.91
N GLU A 51 -6.88 10.82 -13.92
CA GLU A 51 -7.77 11.64 -13.08
C GLU A 51 -7.76 11.08 -11.66
N ALA A 52 -7.81 11.98 -10.67
CA ALA A 52 -8.03 11.55 -9.30
C ALA A 52 -9.37 10.83 -9.17
N PRO A 53 -9.49 9.82 -8.28
CA PRO A 53 -10.70 8.99 -8.17
C PRO A 53 -11.99 9.77 -7.93
N GLN A 54 -11.88 10.96 -7.32
CA GLN A 54 -13.01 11.88 -7.12
C GLN A 54 -12.52 13.32 -7.19
N ARG A 55 -13.17 14.16 -8.00
CA ARG A 55 -12.89 15.60 -8.03
C ARG A 55 -13.27 16.24 -6.69
N GLY A 56 -12.33 17.01 -6.10
CA GLY A 56 -12.50 17.63 -4.79
C GLY A 56 -12.35 16.69 -3.62
N GLY A 57 -11.95 15.43 -3.86
CA GLY A 57 -11.67 14.44 -2.81
C GLY A 57 -10.34 14.66 -2.10
N HIS A 58 -10.22 14.10 -0.89
CA HIS A 58 -8.99 14.17 -0.07
C HIS A 58 -7.74 13.62 -0.79
N LEU A 59 -7.91 12.70 -1.73
CA LEU A 59 -6.83 12.08 -2.51
C LEU A 59 -6.45 12.86 -3.78
N GLU A 60 -7.23 13.86 -4.23
CA GLU A 60 -7.01 14.53 -5.51
C GLU A 60 -5.64 15.20 -5.60
N SER A 61 -5.28 16.03 -4.61
CA SER A 61 -3.99 16.72 -4.61
C SER A 61 -2.81 15.76 -4.46
N PRO A 62 -2.78 14.83 -3.47
CA PRO A 62 -1.69 13.85 -3.35
C PRO A 62 -1.54 12.94 -4.55
N TRP A 63 -2.64 12.58 -5.22
CA TRP A 63 -2.60 11.83 -6.46
C TRP A 63 -1.97 12.64 -7.60
N GLY A 64 -2.37 13.91 -7.77
CA GLY A 64 -1.78 14.81 -8.75
C GLY A 64 -0.27 14.99 -8.55
N ASP A 65 0.18 15.12 -7.31
CA ASP A 65 1.58 15.22 -6.93
C ASP A 65 2.34 13.93 -7.24
N LEU A 66 1.77 12.76 -6.94
CA LEU A 66 2.35 11.46 -7.29
C LEU A 66 2.50 11.30 -8.79
N VAL A 67 1.44 11.58 -9.56
CA VAL A 67 1.47 11.54 -11.04
C VAL A 67 2.53 12.48 -11.60
N GLY A 68 2.60 13.71 -11.07
CA GLY A 68 3.62 14.69 -11.45
C GLY A 68 5.05 14.20 -11.19
N ALA A 69 5.29 13.61 -10.01
CA ALA A 69 6.58 13.04 -9.64
C ALA A 69 6.96 11.85 -10.54
N MET A 70 6.02 10.94 -10.83
CA MET A 70 6.26 9.79 -11.72
C MET A 70 6.53 10.21 -13.16
N ARG A 71 5.87 11.25 -13.66
CA ARG A 71 6.13 11.83 -14.98
C ARG A 71 7.46 12.56 -15.08
N GLY A 72 7.89 13.19 -13.98
CA GLY A 72 9.13 13.97 -13.90
C GLY A 72 10.39 13.15 -13.62
N THR A 73 10.27 11.89 -13.19
CA THR A 73 11.41 11.03 -12.87
C THR A 73 11.81 10.11 -14.04
N THR A 74 12.94 9.44 -13.88
CA THR A 74 13.43 8.37 -14.78
C THR A 74 13.73 7.12 -13.97
N VAL A 75 13.81 5.95 -14.61
CA VAL A 75 14.17 4.69 -13.96
C VAL A 75 15.47 4.83 -13.17
N ALA A 76 16.50 5.44 -13.76
CA ALA A 76 17.79 5.61 -13.10
C ALA A 76 17.73 6.56 -11.91
N ALA A 77 17.00 7.68 -12.03
CA ALA A 77 16.86 8.66 -10.94
C ALA A 77 16.06 8.08 -9.77
N SER A 78 14.93 7.42 -10.04
CA SER A 78 14.13 6.77 -9.00
C SER A 78 14.88 5.63 -8.31
N ALA A 79 15.63 4.80 -9.06
CA ALA A 79 16.46 3.75 -8.48
C ALA A 79 17.56 4.31 -7.57
N ALA A 80 18.23 5.39 -7.98
CA ALA A 80 19.25 6.05 -7.17
C ALA A 80 18.66 6.67 -5.88
N GLU A 81 17.49 7.30 -5.97
CA GLU A 81 16.77 7.84 -4.82
C GLU A 81 16.35 6.73 -3.85
N HIS A 82 15.73 5.65 -4.35
CA HIS A 82 15.31 4.49 -3.57
C HIS A 82 16.48 3.87 -2.81
N GLN A 83 17.59 3.63 -3.52
CA GLN A 83 18.80 3.10 -2.89
C GLN A 83 19.35 4.04 -1.82
N ALA A 84 19.32 5.34 -2.04
CA ALA A 84 19.80 6.33 -1.09
C ALA A 84 18.95 6.41 0.19
N LEU A 85 17.64 6.19 0.09
CA LEU A 85 16.72 6.24 1.21
C LEU A 85 16.71 4.93 2.00
N PHE A 86 16.58 3.80 1.31
CA PHE A 86 16.23 2.51 1.92
C PHE A 86 17.38 1.49 1.97
N PHE A 87 18.48 1.69 1.21
CA PHE A 87 19.58 0.72 1.08
C PHE A 87 20.98 1.33 1.28
N ALA A 88 21.10 2.40 2.07
CA ALA A 88 22.42 3.01 2.31
C ALA A 88 23.40 2.02 2.93
N VAL A 89 24.70 2.13 2.55
CA VAL A 89 25.76 1.29 3.12
C VAL A 89 25.87 1.52 4.62
N GLY A 90 25.70 0.47 5.39
CA GLY A 90 25.71 0.47 6.85
C GLY A 90 24.30 0.46 7.47
N ARG A 91 23.66 1.58 7.60
CA ARG A 91 22.28 1.68 8.09
C ARG A 91 21.44 2.48 7.08
N PRO A 92 20.28 1.96 6.64
CA PRO A 92 19.34 2.73 5.85
C PRO A 92 18.95 4.03 6.56
N GLU A 93 18.81 5.12 5.80
CA GLU A 93 18.42 6.41 6.37
C GLU A 93 16.93 6.43 6.74
N VAL A 94 16.12 5.68 6.00
CA VAL A 94 14.70 5.42 6.29
C VAL A 94 14.48 3.91 6.36
N LEU A 95 13.82 3.46 7.40
CA LEU A 95 13.43 2.06 7.59
C LEU A 95 11.94 1.90 7.30
N ALA A 96 11.56 0.97 6.42
CA ALA A 96 10.17 0.76 6.00
C ALA A 96 9.46 -0.36 6.79
N TYR A 97 9.80 -0.54 8.08
CA TYR A 97 9.37 -1.67 8.91
C TYR A 97 8.61 -1.23 10.15
N GLY A 98 7.45 -1.85 10.39
CA GLY A 98 6.57 -1.52 11.50
C GLY A 98 7.22 -1.68 12.87
N SER A 99 7.97 -2.78 13.11
CA SER A 99 8.65 -3.01 14.39
C SER A 99 9.55 -1.85 14.79
N PHE A 100 10.25 -1.22 13.83
CA PHE A 100 11.12 -0.08 14.10
C PHE A 100 10.33 1.15 14.62
N TYR A 101 9.22 1.52 13.97
CA TYR A 101 8.44 2.69 14.37
C TYR A 101 7.64 2.48 15.66
N LEU A 102 7.37 1.23 15.99
CA LEU A 102 6.63 0.87 17.19
C LEU A 102 7.51 0.70 18.43
N THR A 103 8.76 0.25 18.26
CA THR A 103 9.66 -0.09 19.39
C THR A 103 11.03 0.59 19.35
N GLY A 104 11.42 1.15 18.20
CA GLY A 104 12.77 1.68 17.94
C GLY A 104 13.77 0.64 17.42
N PHE A 105 13.37 -0.63 17.31
CA PHE A 105 14.24 -1.73 16.88
C PHE A 105 13.57 -2.60 15.82
N LEU A 106 14.37 -3.23 14.96
CA LEU A 106 13.90 -4.20 13.97
C LEU A 106 13.70 -5.58 14.61
N ASN A 107 12.82 -6.40 14.01
CA ASN A 107 12.57 -7.79 14.39
C ASN A 107 12.07 -7.99 15.84
N GLU A 108 11.34 -7.01 16.35
CA GLU A 108 10.82 -7.01 17.72
C GLU A 108 9.40 -7.63 17.82
N LYS A 109 8.85 -7.63 19.02
CA LYS A 109 7.55 -8.21 19.36
C LYS A 109 6.41 -7.90 18.37
N PRO A 110 6.27 -6.67 17.80
CA PRO A 110 5.23 -6.41 16.79
C PRO A 110 5.30 -7.33 15.57
N LEU A 111 6.50 -7.70 15.12
CA LEU A 111 6.66 -8.66 14.02
C LEU A 111 6.17 -10.07 14.40
N ALA A 112 6.39 -10.51 15.64
CA ALA A 112 5.87 -11.80 16.10
C ALA A 112 4.34 -11.82 16.11
N VAL A 113 3.71 -10.75 16.64
CA VAL A 113 2.25 -10.59 16.62
C VAL A 113 1.70 -10.59 15.20
N LEU A 114 2.36 -9.88 14.28
CA LEU A 114 1.96 -9.86 12.86
C LEU A 114 2.02 -11.27 12.24
N ARG A 115 3.07 -12.05 12.53
CA ARG A 115 3.20 -13.44 12.03
C ARG A 115 2.09 -14.35 12.55
N ASP A 116 1.71 -14.22 13.82
CA ASP A 116 0.60 -14.98 14.39
C ASP A 116 -0.72 -14.62 13.70
N ASP A 117 -0.98 -13.33 13.46
CA ASP A 117 -2.18 -12.88 12.75
C ASP A 117 -2.18 -13.31 11.27
N LEU A 118 -1.04 -13.26 10.57
CA LEU A 118 -0.91 -13.78 9.20
C LEU A 118 -1.18 -15.29 9.14
N ALA A 119 -0.64 -16.06 10.08
CA ALA A 119 -0.90 -17.49 10.16
C ALA A 119 -2.39 -17.79 10.39
N ALA A 120 -3.07 -16.99 11.24
CA ALA A 120 -4.52 -17.10 11.47
C ALA A 120 -5.34 -16.79 10.20
N LEU A 121 -4.84 -15.93 9.30
CA LEU A 121 -5.42 -15.65 7.99
C LEU A 121 -5.04 -16.70 6.92
N GLY A 122 -4.19 -17.68 7.26
CA GLY A 122 -3.68 -18.67 6.31
C GLY A 122 -2.59 -18.12 5.38
N LEU A 123 -1.99 -16.98 5.71
CA LEU A 123 -0.95 -16.33 4.92
C LEU A 123 0.45 -16.68 5.43
N THR A 124 1.38 -16.87 4.52
CA THR A 124 2.79 -17.05 4.82
C THR A 124 3.63 -16.20 3.88
N ARG A 125 4.76 -15.71 4.38
CA ARG A 125 5.73 -15.01 3.54
C ARG A 125 6.37 -15.98 2.55
N ASP A 126 6.60 -15.52 1.32
CA ASP A 126 7.42 -16.27 0.36
C ASP A 126 8.84 -16.43 0.93
N ALA A 127 9.34 -17.68 0.89
CA ALA A 127 10.69 -18.00 1.38
C ALA A 127 11.82 -17.29 0.60
N GLN A 128 11.55 -16.82 -0.61
CA GLN A 128 12.50 -16.07 -1.44
C GLN A 128 12.48 -14.56 -1.15
N SER A 129 11.50 -14.07 -0.39
CA SER A 129 11.45 -12.66 -0.02
C SER A 129 12.59 -12.30 0.93
N LEU A 130 13.31 -11.22 0.62
CA LEU A 130 14.40 -10.71 1.44
C LEU A 130 13.88 -9.85 2.61
N GLU A 131 12.67 -9.30 2.48
CA GLU A 131 12.06 -8.42 3.47
C GLU A 131 11.27 -9.21 4.52
N THR A 132 11.20 -8.69 5.74
CA THR A 132 10.34 -9.25 6.80
C THR A 132 8.89 -8.82 6.61
N GLU A 133 7.96 -9.57 7.23
CA GLU A 133 6.52 -9.42 7.06
C GLU A 133 6.02 -8.03 7.51
N ASP A 134 6.75 -7.33 8.37
CA ASP A 134 6.42 -5.98 8.85
C ASP A 134 6.94 -4.84 7.95
N HIS A 135 7.52 -5.16 6.78
CA HIS A 135 7.75 -4.17 5.75
C HIS A 135 6.41 -3.64 5.22
N ILE A 136 6.29 -2.33 5.01
CA ILE A 136 5.03 -1.68 4.62
C ILE A 136 4.38 -2.31 3.38
N ALA A 137 5.18 -2.72 2.40
CA ALA A 137 4.69 -3.34 1.17
C ALA A 137 3.90 -4.62 1.45
N PHE A 138 4.34 -5.46 2.41
CA PHE A 138 3.61 -6.67 2.80
C PHE A 138 2.29 -6.33 3.47
N GLY A 139 2.26 -5.36 4.37
CA GLY A 139 1.03 -4.91 5.00
C GLY A 139 0.00 -4.42 3.98
N PHE A 140 0.46 -3.73 2.94
CA PHE A 140 -0.40 -3.27 1.86
C PHE A 140 -0.89 -4.40 0.95
N GLU A 141 -0.04 -5.40 0.65
CA GLU A 141 -0.47 -6.60 -0.08
C GLU A 141 -1.48 -7.43 0.71
N VAL A 142 -1.35 -7.50 2.04
CA VAL A 142 -2.36 -8.15 2.88
C VAL A 142 -3.69 -7.40 2.82
N MET A 143 -3.69 -6.08 2.90
CA MET A 143 -4.92 -5.29 2.72
C MET A 143 -5.53 -5.50 1.35
N ARG A 144 -4.73 -5.47 0.29
CA ARG A 144 -5.18 -5.75 -1.08
C ARG A 144 -5.87 -7.12 -1.17
N TRP A 145 -5.25 -8.14 -0.58
CA TRP A 145 -5.80 -9.48 -0.55
C TRP A 145 -7.09 -9.58 0.27
N LEU A 146 -7.16 -8.94 1.43
CA LEU A 146 -8.37 -8.89 2.26
C LEU A 146 -9.54 -8.18 1.58
N ILE A 147 -9.27 -7.24 0.67
CA ILE A 147 -10.30 -6.50 -0.09
C ILE A 147 -10.75 -7.30 -1.32
N ALA A 148 -9.81 -7.84 -2.10
CA ALA A 148 -10.08 -8.43 -3.41
C ALA A 148 -10.21 -9.96 -3.40
N GLY A 149 -9.99 -10.63 -2.26
CA GLY A 149 -10.04 -12.08 -2.16
C GLY A 149 -11.47 -12.63 -2.17
N ASP A 150 -11.64 -13.83 -2.73
CA ASP A 150 -12.94 -14.46 -2.94
C ASP A 150 -13.53 -15.17 -1.70
N ASP A 151 -12.71 -15.43 -0.67
CA ASP A 151 -13.16 -16.12 0.55
C ASP A 151 -13.77 -15.12 1.55
N ALA A 152 -15.06 -14.90 1.49
CA ALA A 152 -15.78 -13.98 2.38
C ALA A 152 -15.67 -14.33 3.89
N ALA A 153 -15.29 -15.57 4.25
CA ALA A 153 -15.07 -15.92 5.64
C ALA A 153 -13.82 -15.21 6.21
N VAL A 154 -12.84 -14.92 5.37
CA VAL A 154 -11.57 -14.28 5.72
C VAL A 154 -11.48 -12.89 5.10
N CYS A 155 -11.81 -12.76 3.81
CA CYS A 155 -11.75 -11.50 3.05
C CYS A 155 -13.03 -10.69 3.28
N ASN A 156 -13.11 -10.01 4.43
CA ASN A 156 -14.26 -9.22 4.82
C ASN A 156 -13.85 -7.94 5.55
N LEU A 157 -14.80 -7.02 5.66
CA LEU A 157 -14.56 -5.69 6.19
C LEU A 157 -14.07 -5.69 7.65
N ALA A 158 -14.53 -6.62 8.48
CA ALA A 158 -14.08 -6.73 9.88
C ALA A 158 -12.59 -7.14 9.97
N GLN A 159 -12.14 -8.05 9.11
CA GLN A 159 -10.73 -8.42 9.03
C GLN A 159 -9.87 -7.30 8.45
N GLN A 160 -10.36 -6.58 7.43
CA GLN A 160 -9.68 -5.39 6.90
C GLN A 160 -9.47 -4.35 8.01
N GLN A 161 -10.52 -4.00 8.74
CA GLN A 161 -10.46 -3.03 9.83
C GLN A 161 -9.49 -3.47 10.93
N ARG A 162 -9.61 -4.73 11.39
CA ARG A 162 -8.73 -5.29 12.41
C ARG A 162 -7.26 -5.23 11.98
N PHE A 163 -6.95 -5.70 10.77
CA PHE A 163 -5.58 -5.72 10.26
C PHE A 163 -5.02 -4.30 10.10
N PHE A 164 -5.78 -3.40 9.50
CA PHE A 164 -5.41 -2.00 9.33
C PHE A 164 -5.06 -1.33 10.66
N ARG A 165 -5.96 -1.41 11.64
CA ARG A 165 -5.80 -0.77 12.95
C ARG A 165 -4.65 -1.35 13.78
N THR A 166 -4.41 -2.65 13.66
CA THR A 166 -3.38 -3.32 14.44
C THR A 166 -2.00 -3.16 13.81
N HIS A 167 -1.90 -3.29 12.47
CA HIS A 167 -0.62 -3.47 11.80
C HIS A 167 -0.18 -2.32 10.91
N LEU A 168 -1.05 -1.38 10.54
CA LEU A 168 -0.70 -0.26 9.65
C LEU A 168 -0.87 1.11 10.32
N GLN A 169 -2.05 1.40 10.81
CA GLN A 169 -2.42 2.70 11.38
C GLN A 169 -1.44 3.22 12.45
N PRO A 170 -0.91 2.39 13.38
CA PRO A 170 -0.10 2.90 14.49
C PRO A 170 1.26 3.49 14.07
N TRP A 171 1.73 3.21 12.85
CA TRP A 171 3.11 3.55 12.49
C TRP A 171 3.33 4.11 11.08
N VAL A 172 2.45 3.83 10.11
CA VAL A 172 2.69 4.23 8.70
C VAL A 172 2.84 5.74 8.55
N GLU A 173 2.11 6.54 9.34
CA GLU A 173 2.25 7.99 9.31
C GLU A 173 3.65 8.45 9.74
N LYS A 174 4.27 7.78 10.73
CA LYS A 174 5.64 8.07 11.16
C LYS A 174 6.68 7.77 10.07
N LEU A 175 6.47 6.70 9.29
CA LEU A 175 7.27 6.41 8.11
C LEU A 175 7.13 7.53 7.07
N CYS A 176 5.90 7.97 6.79
CA CYS A 176 5.66 9.08 5.85
C CYS A 176 6.35 10.37 6.31
N ASP A 177 6.36 10.66 7.62
CA ASP A 177 7.09 11.80 8.21
C ASP A 177 8.60 11.68 7.99
N ALA A 178 9.17 10.50 8.23
CA ALA A 178 10.60 10.25 8.03
C ALA A 178 11.03 10.48 6.57
N VAL A 179 10.23 10.01 5.61
CA VAL A 179 10.48 10.26 4.18
C VAL A 179 10.29 11.73 3.84
N ALA A 180 9.21 12.37 4.30
CA ALA A 180 8.93 13.78 3.99
C ALA A 180 10.03 14.73 4.50
N ALA A 181 10.60 14.43 5.66
CA ALA A 181 11.70 15.19 6.25
C ALA A 181 13.07 14.94 5.59
N HIS A 182 13.19 13.87 4.79
CA HIS A 182 14.46 13.48 4.25
C HIS A 182 14.90 14.40 3.09
N PRO A 183 16.12 14.98 3.12
CA PRO A 183 16.56 15.98 2.13
C PRO A 183 16.69 15.43 0.71
N ARG A 184 16.96 14.13 0.57
CA ARG A 184 17.10 13.46 -0.73
C ARG A 184 15.78 12.91 -1.29
N ALA A 185 14.69 12.94 -0.51
CA ALA A 185 13.40 12.49 -1.00
C ALA A 185 12.79 13.50 -1.98
N SER A 186 12.47 13.04 -3.16
CA SER A 186 11.78 13.75 -4.23
C SER A 186 10.56 12.95 -4.68
N THR A 187 10.76 11.89 -5.44
CA THR A 187 9.71 10.97 -5.88
C THR A 187 9.05 10.28 -4.67
N TRP A 188 9.85 9.78 -3.73
CA TRP A 188 9.32 9.14 -2.52
C TRP A 188 8.63 10.10 -1.56
N ARG A 189 8.88 11.40 -1.64
CA ARG A 189 8.07 12.39 -0.91
C ARG A 189 6.63 12.41 -1.41
N ALA A 190 6.42 12.32 -2.73
CA ALA A 190 5.08 12.23 -3.30
C ALA A 190 4.42 10.87 -2.99
N VAL A 191 5.18 9.76 -3.01
CA VAL A 191 4.70 8.44 -2.57
C VAL A 191 4.25 8.48 -1.11
N ALA A 192 5.05 9.06 -0.22
CA ALA A 192 4.72 9.19 1.20
C ALA A 192 3.50 10.09 1.44
N ALA A 193 3.37 11.20 0.69
CA ALA A 193 2.20 12.08 0.78
C ALA A 193 0.92 11.36 0.34
N MET A 194 0.96 10.62 -0.77
CA MET A 194 -0.15 9.81 -1.25
C MET A 194 -0.50 8.69 -0.26
N THR A 195 0.51 7.99 0.26
CA THR A 195 0.33 6.95 1.28
C THR A 195 -0.37 7.50 2.52
N ARG A 196 0.08 8.64 3.05
CA ARG A 196 -0.53 9.30 4.21
C ARG A 196 -1.99 9.63 3.97
N ALA A 197 -2.29 10.31 2.86
CA ALA A 197 -3.65 10.69 2.52
C ALA A 197 -4.57 9.48 2.38
N PHE A 198 -4.08 8.41 1.76
CA PHE A 198 -4.82 7.17 1.63
C PHE A 198 -5.09 6.49 2.99
N MET A 199 -4.06 6.40 3.87
CA MET A 199 -4.24 5.87 5.23
C MET A 199 -5.26 6.67 6.05
N GLN A 200 -5.32 7.99 5.86
CA GLN A 200 -6.31 8.84 6.53
C GLN A 200 -7.73 8.59 6.02
N VAL A 201 -7.91 8.38 4.71
CA VAL A 201 -9.21 8.01 4.12
C VAL A 201 -9.66 6.64 4.63
N GLU A 202 -8.77 5.64 4.65
CA GLU A 202 -9.06 4.31 5.19
C GLU A 202 -9.44 4.36 6.67
N ALA A 203 -8.69 5.12 7.48
CA ALA A 203 -9.01 5.30 8.90
C ALA A 203 -10.41 5.90 9.11
N GLN A 204 -10.74 6.97 8.36
CA GLN A 204 -12.06 7.60 8.40
C GLN A 204 -13.17 6.64 7.96
N GLY A 205 -12.94 5.87 6.88
CA GLY A 205 -13.87 4.86 6.41
C GLY A 205 -14.17 3.81 7.48
N PHE A 206 -13.13 3.29 8.15
CA PHE A 206 -13.31 2.33 9.24
C PHE A 206 -13.96 2.92 10.49
N ASP A 207 -13.75 4.20 10.80
CA ASP A 207 -14.39 4.88 11.93
C ASP A 207 -15.91 5.04 11.72
N LEU A 208 -16.35 5.27 10.47
CA LEU A 208 -17.77 5.38 10.13
C LEU A 208 -18.55 4.06 10.28
N LEU A 209 -17.87 2.92 10.28
CA LEU A 209 -18.49 1.60 10.45
C LEU A 209 -18.78 1.26 11.93
N GLU A 210 -18.22 2.01 12.88
CA GLU A 210 -18.45 1.80 14.32
C GLU A 210 -19.59 2.64 14.89
N THR A 211 -20.17 3.54 14.09
CA THR A 211 -21.29 4.41 14.48
C THR A 211 -22.63 3.85 14.02
#